data_cc111e0be0686552bde8cbca30697d92
#
_entry.id   cc111e0be0686552bde8cbca30697d92
#
_cell.length_a   1.000
_cell.length_b   1.000
_cell.length_c   1.000
_cell.angle_alpha   90.00
_cell.angle_beta   90.00
_cell.angle_gamma   90.00
#
_symmetry.space_group_name_H-M   'P 1'
#
loop_
_entity.id
_entity.type
_entity.pdbx_description
1 polymer ?
#
loop_
_entity_poly.entity_id
_entity_poly.type
_entity_poly.pdbx_seq_one_letter_code
_entity_poly.pdbx_strand_id
1 'polypeptide(L)'
;MNASCKRIVLGIANVMSWPWRLLPSGLREGILTGLFVLDSRGEPRDGLAQLLRLQDRLDWVTNERAVAMGDGVHPKHRLTRYHDFFVEHIPAGTRVLDIGCGVGAVARSIATRVKGSEVVGVDRDDGRLAEARAADNPENLSFVKTDVCDSLPDGPWQAVVLSNVLEHIEDRVGFLKTILQNAKPERVLIRVPHFERDWKMPMRKELGLNYFSDAEHFIEHRLDELNAELAEAGLRPMVTQTLWGEIWMCCECTESDGQ
;
A
#
# COMPACT_ATOMS: atom_id res chain seq x y z
N MET A 1 6.44 -17.99 6.96
CA MET A 1 6.65 -19.25 6.17
C MET A 1 7.44 -18.87 4.94
N ASN A 2 8.60 -19.52 4.68
CA ASN A 2 9.45 -19.18 3.53
C ASN A 2 8.79 -19.62 2.19
N ALA A 3 9.28 -19.07 1.05
CA ALA A 3 8.68 -19.28 -0.27
C ALA A 3 8.60 -20.77 -0.67
N SER A 4 9.62 -21.56 -0.35
CA SER A 4 9.67 -22.99 -0.64
C SER A 4 8.60 -23.77 0.14
N CYS A 5 8.42 -23.46 1.42
CA CYS A 5 7.39 -24.07 2.26
C CYS A 5 5.98 -23.71 1.76
N LYS A 6 5.76 -22.46 1.32
CA LYS A 6 4.49 -22.04 0.70
C LYS A 6 4.15 -22.86 -0.55
N ARG A 7 5.12 -23.06 -1.45
CA ARG A 7 4.92 -23.86 -2.68
C ARG A 7 4.55 -25.31 -2.39
N ILE A 8 5.21 -25.94 -1.41
CA ILE A 8 4.91 -27.32 -1.00
C ILE A 8 3.49 -27.43 -0.44
N VAL A 9 3.12 -26.53 0.49
CA VAL A 9 1.78 -26.51 1.09
C VAL A 9 0.70 -26.34 0.02
N LEU A 10 0.89 -25.41 -0.92
CA LEU A 10 -0.06 -25.18 -2.01
C LEU A 10 -0.14 -26.39 -2.97
N GLY A 11 0.98 -27.05 -3.25
CA GLY A 11 1.01 -28.26 -4.06
C GLY A 11 0.21 -29.40 -3.44
N ILE A 12 0.41 -29.67 -2.15
CA ILE A 12 -0.35 -30.68 -1.40
C ILE A 12 -1.83 -30.29 -1.33
N ALA A 13 -2.13 -29.03 -1.04
CA ALA A 13 -3.51 -28.54 -0.97
C ALA A 13 -4.26 -28.72 -2.29
N ASN A 14 -3.62 -28.52 -3.44
CA ASN A 14 -4.25 -28.74 -4.75
C ASN A 14 -4.68 -30.21 -4.95
N VAL A 15 -3.85 -31.16 -4.55
CA VAL A 15 -4.18 -32.60 -4.63
C VAL A 15 -5.29 -32.97 -3.64
N MET A 16 -5.18 -32.52 -2.39
CA MET A 16 -6.14 -32.85 -1.32
C MET A 16 -7.47 -32.09 -1.47
N SER A 17 -7.53 -31.05 -2.26
CA SER A 17 -8.74 -30.26 -2.46
C SER A 17 -9.85 -31.04 -3.18
N TRP A 18 -9.49 -32.03 -4.00
CA TRP A 18 -10.46 -32.77 -4.77
C TRP A 18 -11.45 -33.59 -3.88
N PRO A 19 -11.01 -34.46 -2.96
CA PRO A 19 -11.95 -35.19 -2.08
C PRO A 19 -12.70 -34.22 -1.14
N TRP A 20 -12.06 -33.11 -0.68
CA TRP A 20 -12.70 -32.10 0.13
C TRP A 20 -13.88 -31.42 -0.61
N ARG A 21 -13.75 -31.18 -1.91
CA ARG A 21 -14.81 -30.56 -2.74
C ARG A 21 -16.01 -31.47 -3.00
N LEU A 22 -15.90 -32.76 -2.75
CA LEU A 22 -17.03 -33.69 -2.84
C LEU A 22 -18.03 -33.50 -1.69
N LEU A 23 -17.60 -32.90 -0.58
CA LEU A 23 -18.50 -32.56 0.52
C LEU A 23 -19.38 -31.35 0.14
N PRO A 24 -20.67 -31.35 0.52
CA PRO A 24 -21.52 -30.17 0.36
C PRO A 24 -20.91 -28.91 1.00
N SER A 25 -21.11 -27.72 0.38
CA SER A 25 -20.51 -26.48 0.87
C SER A 25 -20.86 -26.19 2.32
N GLY A 26 -22.14 -26.32 2.70
CA GLY A 26 -22.59 -26.09 4.08
C GLY A 26 -21.92 -27.02 5.12
N LEU A 27 -21.62 -28.30 4.73
CA LEU A 27 -20.88 -29.19 5.63
C LEU A 27 -19.43 -28.74 5.80
N ARG A 28 -18.76 -28.32 4.71
CA ARG A 28 -17.40 -27.79 4.76
C ARG A 28 -17.31 -26.52 5.61
N GLU A 29 -18.24 -25.59 5.41
CA GLU A 29 -18.36 -24.37 6.20
C GLU A 29 -18.61 -24.67 7.67
N GLY A 30 -19.51 -25.62 7.96
CA GLY A 30 -19.80 -26.07 9.33
C GLY A 30 -18.58 -26.68 10.03
N ILE A 31 -17.81 -27.52 9.32
CA ILE A 31 -16.57 -28.10 9.86
C ILE A 31 -15.55 -26.98 10.18
N LEU A 32 -15.29 -26.07 9.23
CA LEU A 32 -14.34 -24.98 9.43
C LEU A 32 -14.78 -24.05 10.56
N THR A 33 -16.04 -23.66 10.60
CA THR A 33 -16.60 -22.84 11.67
C THR A 33 -16.49 -23.54 13.03
N GLY A 34 -16.80 -24.86 13.07
CA GLY A 34 -16.65 -25.67 14.28
C GLY A 34 -15.21 -25.69 14.81
N LEU A 35 -14.22 -25.77 13.93
CA LEU A 35 -12.81 -25.70 14.30
C LEU A 35 -12.45 -24.31 14.86
N PHE A 36 -12.90 -23.21 14.25
CA PHE A 36 -12.68 -21.87 14.78
C PHE A 36 -13.35 -21.66 16.14
N VAL A 37 -14.58 -22.16 16.31
CA VAL A 37 -15.28 -22.12 17.59
C VAL A 37 -14.52 -22.92 18.64
N LEU A 38 -14.03 -24.10 18.33
CA LEU A 38 -13.27 -24.94 19.25
C LEU A 38 -11.95 -24.27 19.67
N ASP A 39 -11.19 -23.76 18.71
CA ASP A 39 -9.87 -23.13 18.91
C ASP A 39 -9.94 -21.80 19.68
N SER A 40 -11.12 -21.16 19.69
CA SER A 40 -11.37 -19.89 20.40
C SER A 40 -11.95 -20.05 21.80
N ARG A 41 -12.15 -21.30 22.30
CA ARG A 41 -12.70 -21.53 23.64
C ARG A 41 -11.65 -21.34 24.72
N GLY A 42 -12.10 -21.14 25.95
CA GLY A 42 -11.28 -20.84 27.11
C GLY A 42 -11.42 -19.38 27.55
N GLU A 43 -10.33 -18.75 27.94
CA GLU A 43 -10.32 -17.33 28.32
C GLU A 43 -10.69 -16.45 27.13
N PRO A 44 -11.71 -15.57 27.23
CA PRO A 44 -12.21 -14.79 26.09
C PRO A 44 -11.15 -13.92 25.39
N ARG A 45 -10.20 -13.37 26.16
CA ARG A 45 -9.09 -12.57 25.62
C ARG A 45 -8.18 -13.40 24.70
N ASP A 46 -7.82 -14.59 25.14
CA ASP A 46 -6.95 -15.50 24.40
C ASP A 46 -7.65 -16.06 23.16
N GLY A 47 -8.93 -16.41 23.29
CA GLY A 47 -9.76 -16.85 22.18
C GLY A 47 -9.91 -15.80 21.09
N LEU A 48 -10.13 -14.53 21.47
CA LEU A 48 -10.18 -13.42 20.51
C LEU A 48 -8.81 -13.22 19.83
N ALA A 49 -7.73 -13.23 20.60
CA ALA A 49 -6.37 -13.11 20.07
C ALA A 49 -6.06 -14.21 19.05
N GLN A 50 -6.49 -15.45 19.33
CA GLN A 50 -6.30 -16.59 18.43
C GLN A 50 -7.09 -16.42 17.13
N LEU A 51 -8.36 -16.01 17.20
CA LEU A 51 -9.17 -15.74 16.00
C LEU A 51 -8.58 -14.63 15.12
N LEU A 52 -8.04 -13.58 15.72
CA LEU A 52 -7.36 -12.51 14.99
C LEU A 52 -6.09 -13.00 14.28
N ARG A 53 -5.31 -13.91 14.88
CA ARG A 53 -4.16 -14.54 14.20
C ARG A 53 -4.59 -15.47 13.07
N LEU A 54 -5.69 -16.21 13.24
CA LEU A 54 -6.25 -17.06 12.19
C LEU A 54 -6.77 -16.22 11.02
N GLN A 55 -7.31 -15.03 11.29
CA GLN A 55 -7.69 -14.10 10.24
C GLN A 55 -6.51 -13.73 9.35
N ASP A 56 -5.32 -13.45 9.89
CA ASP A 56 -4.12 -13.18 9.07
C ASP A 56 -3.79 -14.33 8.10
N ARG A 57 -4.03 -15.58 8.54
CA ARG A 57 -3.84 -16.76 7.70
C ARG A 57 -4.89 -16.85 6.60
N LEU A 58 -6.13 -16.54 6.95
CA LEU A 58 -7.23 -16.51 5.98
C LEU A 58 -7.04 -15.40 4.95
N ASP A 59 -6.64 -14.20 5.40
CA ASP A 59 -6.36 -13.06 4.52
C ASP A 59 -5.22 -13.39 3.54
N TRP A 60 -4.16 -14.07 4.00
CA TRP A 60 -3.10 -14.54 3.10
C TRP A 60 -3.63 -15.49 2.02
N VAL A 61 -4.46 -16.49 2.38
CA VAL A 61 -5.06 -17.44 1.42
C VAL A 61 -6.02 -16.72 0.48
N THR A 62 -6.82 -15.77 0.99
CA THR A 62 -7.75 -14.96 0.21
C THR A 62 -7.01 -14.13 -0.84
N ASN A 63 -5.92 -13.45 -0.45
CA ASN A 63 -5.10 -12.65 -1.36
C ASN A 63 -4.44 -13.53 -2.45
N GLU A 64 -3.93 -14.72 -2.08
CA GLU A 64 -3.39 -15.68 -3.05
C GLU A 64 -4.44 -16.09 -4.10
N ARG A 65 -5.65 -16.38 -3.66
CA ARG A 65 -6.76 -16.71 -4.58
C ARG A 65 -7.22 -15.53 -5.42
N ALA A 66 -7.23 -14.32 -4.85
CA ALA A 66 -7.57 -13.11 -5.56
C ALA A 66 -6.58 -12.82 -6.70
N VAL A 67 -5.28 -12.94 -6.44
CA VAL A 67 -4.23 -12.78 -7.47
C VAL A 67 -4.39 -13.85 -8.57
N ALA A 68 -4.63 -15.12 -8.19
CA ALA A 68 -4.85 -16.20 -9.15
C ALA A 68 -6.12 -15.99 -10.01
N MET A 69 -7.20 -15.43 -9.44
CA MET A 69 -8.42 -15.08 -10.17
C MET A 69 -8.21 -13.93 -11.16
N GLY A 70 -7.29 -13.03 -10.87
CA GLY A 70 -6.98 -11.86 -11.69
C GLY A 70 -5.75 -12.06 -12.60
N ASP A 71 -5.42 -13.30 -12.97
CA ASP A 71 -4.32 -13.62 -13.89
C ASP A 71 -2.97 -12.99 -13.47
N GLY A 72 -2.69 -13.01 -12.16
CA GLY A 72 -1.47 -12.45 -11.57
C GLY A 72 -1.61 -11.02 -11.05
N VAL A 73 -2.72 -10.33 -11.32
CA VAL A 73 -3.00 -8.97 -10.84
C VAL A 73 -4.09 -9.00 -9.78
N HIS A 74 -3.82 -8.42 -8.61
CA HIS A 74 -4.83 -8.41 -7.54
C HIS A 74 -6.04 -7.53 -7.94
N PRO A 75 -7.29 -8.05 -7.85
CA PRO A 75 -8.50 -7.30 -8.25
C PRO A 75 -8.71 -5.97 -7.52
N LYS A 76 -8.08 -5.77 -6.36
CA LYS A 76 -8.16 -4.51 -5.60
C LYS A 76 -7.82 -3.29 -6.47
N HIS A 77 -6.82 -3.40 -7.36
CA HIS A 77 -6.43 -2.28 -8.24
C HIS A 77 -7.59 -1.77 -9.08
N ARG A 78 -8.41 -2.68 -9.62
CA ARG A 78 -9.59 -2.33 -10.41
C ARG A 78 -10.76 -1.89 -9.53
N LEU A 79 -10.96 -2.51 -8.37
CA LEU A 79 -12.11 -2.28 -7.50
C LEU A 79 -11.99 -0.98 -6.69
N THR A 80 -10.82 -0.71 -6.15
CA THR A 80 -10.58 0.51 -5.35
C THR A 80 -10.34 1.73 -6.22
N ARG A 81 -9.88 1.54 -7.47
CA ARG A 81 -9.59 2.61 -8.45
C ARG A 81 -8.67 3.70 -7.90
N TYR A 82 -7.78 3.37 -6.97
CA TYR A 82 -6.93 4.37 -6.31
C TYR A 82 -5.99 5.09 -7.28
N HIS A 83 -5.69 4.51 -8.46
CA HIS A 83 -4.96 5.22 -9.51
C HIS A 83 -5.71 6.44 -10.03
N ASP A 84 -7.06 6.41 -10.01
CA ASP A 84 -7.87 7.55 -10.47
C ASP A 84 -7.61 8.77 -9.59
N PHE A 85 -7.48 8.58 -8.29
CA PHE A 85 -7.15 9.66 -7.37
C PHE A 85 -5.87 10.42 -7.79
N PHE A 86 -4.80 9.71 -8.12
CA PHE A 86 -3.56 10.34 -8.57
C PHE A 86 -3.75 11.07 -9.90
N VAL A 87 -4.42 10.42 -10.86
CA VAL A 87 -4.65 10.99 -12.20
C VAL A 87 -5.52 12.26 -12.15
N GLU A 88 -6.55 12.28 -11.30
CA GLU A 88 -7.48 13.39 -11.16
C GLU A 88 -6.87 14.63 -10.49
N HIS A 89 -5.84 14.44 -9.66
CA HIS A 89 -5.22 15.52 -8.90
C HIS A 89 -3.87 16.00 -9.46
N ILE A 90 -3.41 15.42 -10.58
CA ILE A 90 -2.20 15.86 -11.28
C ILE A 90 -2.60 16.65 -12.55
N PRO A 91 -2.23 17.93 -12.67
CA PRO A 91 -2.54 18.73 -13.86
C PRO A 91 -1.87 18.20 -15.12
N ALA A 92 -2.46 18.47 -16.29
CA ALA A 92 -1.82 18.17 -17.57
C ALA A 92 -0.50 18.94 -17.74
N GLY A 93 0.48 18.32 -18.41
CA GLY A 93 1.79 18.91 -18.65
C GLY A 93 2.75 18.89 -17.46
N THR A 94 2.41 18.14 -16.40
CA THR A 94 3.17 18.08 -15.15
C THR A 94 4.34 17.09 -15.25
N ARG A 95 5.52 17.46 -14.74
CA ARG A 95 6.61 16.52 -14.45
C ARG A 95 6.36 15.89 -13.08
N VAL A 96 6.29 14.56 -13.04
CA VAL A 96 5.88 13.79 -11.88
C VAL A 96 7.02 12.89 -11.41
N LEU A 97 7.32 12.91 -10.12
CA LEU A 97 8.22 11.97 -9.45
C LEU A 97 7.38 11.01 -8.60
N ASP A 98 7.38 9.73 -8.99
CA ASP A 98 6.73 8.64 -8.21
C ASP A 98 7.78 7.95 -7.35
N ILE A 99 7.81 8.28 -6.07
CA ILE A 99 8.78 7.78 -5.09
C ILE A 99 8.29 6.45 -4.53
N GLY A 100 9.19 5.44 -4.50
CA GLY A 100 8.83 4.08 -4.12
C GLY A 100 7.89 3.42 -5.13
N CYS A 101 8.13 3.65 -6.42
CA CYS A 101 7.22 3.25 -7.50
C CYS A 101 7.00 1.74 -7.65
N GLY A 102 7.84 0.91 -7.03
CA GLY A 102 7.77 -0.55 -7.10
C GLY A 102 7.81 -1.04 -8.55
N VAL A 103 6.82 -1.82 -8.95
CA VAL A 103 6.65 -2.32 -10.33
C VAL A 103 6.03 -1.28 -11.29
N GLY A 104 5.95 -0.01 -10.90
CA GLY A 104 5.55 1.11 -11.72
C GLY A 104 4.06 1.22 -12.05
N ALA A 105 3.18 0.60 -11.25
CA ALA A 105 1.74 0.57 -11.56
C ALA A 105 1.09 1.96 -11.52
N VAL A 106 1.41 2.78 -10.50
CA VAL A 106 0.90 4.16 -10.37
C VAL A 106 1.56 5.06 -11.40
N ALA A 107 2.89 5.03 -11.51
CA ALA A 107 3.66 5.80 -12.49
C ALA A 107 3.12 5.59 -13.92
N ARG A 108 2.90 4.34 -14.31
CA ARG A 108 2.35 3.97 -15.63
C ARG A 108 0.94 4.52 -15.84
N SER A 109 0.09 4.44 -14.82
CA SER A 109 -1.27 4.97 -14.89
C SER A 109 -1.29 6.50 -15.08
N ILE A 110 -0.40 7.22 -14.39
CA ILE A 110 -0.24 8.67 -14.54
C ILE A 110 0.30 8.99 -15.94
N ALA A 111 1.39 8.37 -16.35
CA ALA A 111 2.01 8.61 -17.66
C ALA A 111 1.06 8.37 -18.84
N THR A 112 0.18 7.36 -18.73
CA THR A 112 -0.79 7.02 -19.78
C THR A 112 -1.98 7.98 -19.79
N ARG A 113 -2.44 8.46 -18.63
CA ARG A 113 -3.76 9.10 -18.49
C ARG A 113 -3.69 10.60 -18.25
N VAL A 114 -2.58 11.12 -17.72
CA VAL A 114 -2.37 12.57 -17.55
C VAL A 114 -1.72 13.13 -18.81
N LYS A 115 -2.48 13.90 -19.59
CA LYS A 115 -2.05 14.42 -20.88
C LYS A 115 -0.79 15.28 -20.75
N GLY A 116 0.25 14.94 -21.52
CA GLY A 116 1.49 15.72 -21.60
C GLY A 116 2.36 15.64 -20.33
N SER A 117 2.09 14.71 -19.42
CA SER A 117 2.96 14.48 -18.26
C SER A 117 4.28 13.84 -18.69
N GLU A 118 5.33 14.09 -17.93
CA GLU A 118 6.60 13.35 -17.94
C GLU A 118 6.74 12.71 -16.56
N VAL A 119 6.89 11.37 -16.49
CA VAL A 119 6.88 10.63 -15.23
C VAL A 119 8.19 9.91 -15.02
N VAL A 120 8.78 10.07 -13.84
CA VAL A 120 9.93 9.29 -13.40
C VAL A 120 9.54 8.53 -12.14
N GLY A 121 9.59 7.20 -12.23
CA GLY A 121 9.44 6.33 -11.08
C GLY A 121 10.80 6.02 -10.47
N VAL A 122 10.91 6.12 -9.14
CA VAL A 122 12.13 5.78 -8.42
C VAL A 122 11.87 4.72 -7.37
N ASP A 123 12.79 3.76 -7.24
CA ASP A 123 12.75 2.73 -6.21
C ASP A 123 14.20 2.29 -5.89
N ARG A 124 14.41 1.76 -4.69
CA ARG A 124 15.70 1.19 -4.28
C ARG A 124 15.86 -0.28 -4.71
N ASP A 125 14.78 -0.98 -5.01
CA ASP A 125 14.74 -2.40 -5.34
C ASP A 125 14.94 -2.64 -6.85
N ASP A 126 16.10 -3.21 -7.21
CA ASP A 126 16.42 -3.55 -8.60
C ASP A 126 15.47 -4.58 -9.22
N GLY A 127 14.96 -5.52 -8.44
CA GLY A 127 14.05 -6.55 -8.92
C GLY A 127 12.72 -5.95 -9.33
N ARG A 128 12.14 -5.09 -8.48
CA ARG A 128 10.91 -4.35 -8.79
C ARG A 128 11.08 -3.43 -10.01
N LEU A 129 12.21 -2.73 -10.09
CA LEU A 129 12.51 -1.87 -11.25
C LEU A 129 12.73 -2.67 -12.54
N ALA A 130 13.31 -3.87 -12.48
CA ALA A 130 13.43 -4.74 -13.64
C ALA A 130 12.04 -5.16 -14.16
N GLU A 131 11.11 -5.51 -13.29
CA GLU A 131 9.71 -5.79 -13.65
C GLU A 131 9.03 -4.54 -14.22
N ALA A 132 9.24 -3.37 -13.59
CA ALA A 132 8.67 -2.10 -14.07
C ALA A 132 9.12 -1.77 -15.49
N ARG A 133 10.41 -1.93 -15.79
CA ARG A 133 11.00 -1.67 -17.12
C ARG A 133 10.58 -2.70 -18.18
N ALA A 134 10.33 -3.95 -17.76
CA ALA A 134 9.92 -5.02 -18.67
C ALA A 134 8.46 -4.94 -19.11
N ALA A 135 7.64 -4.15 -18.41
CA ALA A 135 6.24 -3.95 -18.76
C ALA A 135 6.10 -3.05 -20.00
N ASP A 136 4.91 -3.06 -20.61
CA ASP A 136 4.56 -2.13 -21.68
C ASP A 136 4.40 -0.71 -21.13
N ASN A 137 5.40 0.13 -21.34
CA ASN A 137 5.49 1.48 -20.79
C ASN A 137 5.32 2.54 -21.89
N PRO A 138 4.60 3.63 -21.62
CA PRO A 138 4.53 4.77 -22.53
C PRO A 138 5.90 5.50 -22.60
N GLU A 139 6.17 6.19 -23.72
CA GLU A 139 7.45 6.86 -23.99
C GLU A 139 7.80 7.95 -22.95
N ASN A 140 6.81 8.54 -22.32
CA ASN A 140 6.95 9.60 -21.31
C ASN A 140 7.15 9.07 -19.88
N LEU A 141 7.46 7.75 -19.72
CA LEU A 141 7.75 7.10 -18.43
C LEU A 141 9.15 6.53 -18.41
N SER A 142 9.90 6.84 -17.37
CA SER A 142 11.20 6.23 -17.09
C SER A 142 11.32 5.78 -15.64
N PHE A 143 12.30 4.88 -15.38
CA PHE A 143 12.55 4.34 -14.05
C PHE A 143 14.01 4.47 -13.67
N VAL A 144 14.28 5.02 -12.50
CA VAL A 144 15.62 5.27 -11.96
C VAL A 144 15.78 4.54 -10.63
N LYS A 145 16.92 3.85 -10.46
CA LYS A 145 17.28 3.29 -9.16
C LYS A 145 17.89 4.40 -8.31
N THR A 146 17.27 4.68 -7.18
CA THR A 146 17.84 5.56 -6.16
C THR A 146 17.24 5.25 -4.79
N ASP A 147 18.02 5.47 -3.76
CA ASP A 147 17.48 5.66 -2.41
C ASP A 147 17.18 7.15 -2.22
N VAL A 148 15.91 7.45 -2.08
CA VAL A 148 15.44 8.84 -1.98
C VAL A 148 15.84 9.54 -0.68
N CYS A 149 16.31 8.77 0.31
CA CYS A 149 16.95 9.32 1.50
C CYS A 149 18.35 9.87 1.20
N ASP A 150 19.02 9.35 0.16
CA ASP A 150 20.36 9.78 -0.25
C ASP A 150 20.32 10.87 -1.31
N SER A 151 19.47 10.71 -2.34
CA SER A 151 19.37 11.66 -3.45
C SER A 151 18.05 11.55 -4.22
N LEU A 152 17.61 12.67 -4.80
CA LEU A 152 16.50 12.70 -5.75
C LEU A 152 17.06 12.92 -7.17
N PRO A 153 16.38 12.40 -8.22
CA PRO A 153 16.67 12.77 -9.60
C PRO A 153 16.51 14.27 -9.83
N ASP A 154 17.28 14.82 -10.78
CA ASP A 154 17.25 16.24 -11.12
C ASP A 154 15.85 16.70 -11.53
N GLY A 155 15.37 17.78 -10.85
CA GLY A 155 14.07 18.40 -11.09
C GLY A 155 14.09 19.51 -12.19
N PRO A 156 13.10 20.39 -12.19
CA PRO A 156 12.04 20.53 -11.18
C PRO A 156 10.94 19.46 -11.30
N TRP A 157 10.27 19.15 -10.18
CA TRP A 157 9.16 18.19 -10.10
C TRP A 157 7.90 18.92 -9.62
N GLN A 158 6.92 19.17 -10.50
CA GLN A 158 5.69 19.85 -10.09
C GLN A 158 4.78 18.98 -9.22
N ALA A 159 4.85 17.66 -9.36
CA ALA A 159 4.13 16.75 -8.48
C ALA A 159 5.03 15.63 -7.98
N VAL A 160 4.87 15.29 -6.70
CA VAL A 160 5.48 14.11 -6.07
C VAL A 160 4.39 13.16 -5.61
N VAL A 161 4.56 11.87 -5.89
CA VAL A 161 3.65 10.80 -5.48
C VAL A 161 4.34 9.92 -4.45
N LEU A 162 3.65 9.65 -3.35
CA LEU A 162 4.05 8.79 -2.23
C LEU A 162 2.94 7.76 -1.99
N SER A 163 2.92 6.69 -2.79
CA SER A 163 1.88 5.67 -2.70
C SER A 163 2.37 4.46 -1.90
N ASN A 164 1.99 4.35 -0.65
CA ASN A 164 2.48 3.34 0.31
C ASN A 164 4.02 3.46 0.53
N VAL A 165 4.46 4.62 0.94
CA VAL A 165 5.86 4.94 1.21
C VAL A 165 6.08 5.42 2.64
N LEU A 166 5.25 6.37 3.13
CA LEU A 166 5.49 7.02 4.42
C LEU A 166 5.44 6.03 5.59
N GLU A 167 4.66 4.98 5.50
CA GLU A 167 4.59 3.93 6.51
C GLU A 167 5.90 3.15 6.69
N HIS A 168 6.80 3.20 5.69
CA HIS A 168 8.13 2.58 5.71
C HIS A 168 9.25 3.54 6.12
N ILE A 169 8.92 4.80 6.46
CA ILE A 169 9.88 5.82 6.84
C ILE A 169 9.80 6.06 8.35
N GLU A 170 10.91 5.98 9.05
CA GLU A 170 10.95 6.22 10.49
C GLU A 170 10.87 7.72 10.82
N ASP A 171 11.71 8.56 10.20
CA ASP A 171 11.65 10.02 10.28
C ASP A 171 10.87 10.59 9.07
N ARG A 172 9.56 10.53 9.13
CA ARG A 172 8.66 10.97 8.05
C ARG A 172 8.67 12.48 7.85
N VAL A 173 8.73 13.23 8.92
CA VAL A 173 8.76 14.70 8.85
C VAL A 173 10.06 15.18 8.20
N GLY A 174 11.21 14.66 8.62
CA GLY A 174 12.50 14.95 8.01
C GLY A 174 12.57 14.55 6.54
N PHE A 175 12.02 13.37 6.21
CA PHE A 175 11.91 12.88 4.84
C PHE A 175 11.06 13.82 3.96
N LEU A 176 9.88 14.23 4.42
CA LEU A 176 9.01 15.17 3.70
C LEU A 176 9.70 16.52 3.51
N LYS A 177 10.32 17.08 4.55
CA LYS A 177 11.09 18.34 4.46
C LYS A 177 12.20 18.23 3.41
N THR A 178 12.91 17.10 3.36
CA THR A 178 13.97 16.85 2.36
C THR A 178 13.41 16.83 0.94
N ILE A 179 12.27 16.14 0.72
CA ILE A 179 11.58 16.14 -0.57
C ILE A 179 11.18 17.56 -0.98
N LEU A 180 10.57 18.31 -0.08
CA LEU A 180 10.11 19.68 -0.37
C LEU A 180 11.26 20.62 -0.72
N GLN A 181 12.40 20.51 -0.05
CA GLN A 181 13.59 21.32 -0.32
C GLN A 181 14.22 21.00 -1.68
N ASN A 182 14.31 19.71 -2.03
CA ASN A 182 15.03 19.25 -3.21
C ASN A 182 14.16 19.23 -4.47
N ALA A 183 12.93 18.75 -4.39
CA ALA A 183 12.02 18.64 -5.51
C ALA A 183 11.24 19.95 -5.75
N LYS A 184 10.93 20.70 -4.70
CA LYS A 184 10.10 21.93 -4.71
C LYS A 184 8.77 21.73 -5.45
N PRO A 185 7.99 20.73 -5.08
CA PRO A 185 6.77 20.38 -5.79
C PRO A 185 5.66 21.40 -5.51
N GLU A 186 4.77 21.59 -6.47
CA GLU A 186 3.51 22.32 -6.26
C GLU A 186 2.49 21.42 -5.54
N ARG A 187 2.58 20.10 -5.73
CA ARG A 187 1.68 19.11 -5.14
C ARG A 187 2.41 17.88 -4.65
N VAL A 188 1.97 17.37 -3.50
CA VAL A 188 2.37 16.06 -2.98
C VAL A 188 1.12 15.21 -2.82
N LEU A 189 1.09 14.05 -3.50
CA LEU A 189 -0.01 13.11 -3.43
C LEU A 189 0.40 11.91 -2.59
N ILE A 190 -0.38 11.62 -1.56
CA ILE A 190 -0.05 10.63 -0.54
C ILE A 190 -1.15 9.58 -0.46
N ARG A 191 -0.76 8.32 -0.34
CA ARG A 191 -1.63 7.21 -0.03
C ARG A 191 -0.95 6.34 1.02
N VAL A 192 -1.60 6.11 2.15
CA VAL A 192 -1.09 5.30 3.28
C VAL A 192 -2.18 4.43 3.87
N PRO A 193 -1.83 3.31 4.54
CA PRO A 193 -2.79 2.51 5.31
C PRO A 193 -3.38 3.32 6.47
N HIS A 194 -4.68 3.14 6.72
CA HIS A 194 -5.39 3.79 7.81
C HIS A 194 -5.49 2.86 9.03
N PHE A 195 -4.98 3.30 10.18
CA PHE A 195 -5.05 2.52 11.43
C PHE A 195 -6.49 2.25 11.87
N GLU A 196 -7.35 3.26 11.77
CA GLU A 196 -8.76 3.16 12.18
C GLU A 196 -9.67 2.61 11.07
N ARG A 197 -9.13 1.78 10.16
CA ARG A 197 -9.90 1.15 9.07
C ARG A 197 -10.99 0.21 9.56
N ASP A 198 -10.83 -0.38 10.75
CA ASP A 198 -11.84 -1.12 11.48
C ASP A 198 -11.46 -1.22 12.98
N TRP A 199 -12.39 -1.72 13.82
CA TRP A 199 -12.18 -1.87 15.27
C TRP A 199 -11.11 -2.91 15.63
N LYS A 200 -10.77 -3.81 14.71
CA LYS A 200 -9.81 -4.90 14.99
C LYS A 200 -8.38 -4.38 15.08
N MET A 201 -8.03 -3.30 14.39
CA MET A 201 -6.68 -2.75 14.43
C MET A 201 -6.32 -2.19 15.82
N PRO A 202 -7.13 -1.30 16.43
CA PRO A 202 -6.95 -0.91 17.82
C PRO A 202 -6.98 -2.09 18.79
N MET A 203 -7.87 -3.07 18.59
CA MET A 203 -7.96 -4.26 19.44
C MET A 203 -6.71 -5.14 19.33
N ARG A 204 -6.14 -5.31 18.13
CA ARG A 204 -4.87 -6.02 17.94
C ARG A 204 -3.74 -5.35 18.73
N LYS A 205 -3.65 -4.02 18.67
CA LYS A 205 -2.67 -3.24 19.44
C LYS A 205 -2.85 -3.46 20.95
N GLU A 206 -4.09 -3.42 21.45
CA GLU A 206 -4.41 -3.68 22.87
C GLU A 206 -4.05 -5.10 23.32
N LEU A 207 -4.22 -6.09 22.45
CA LEU A 207 -3.89 -7.49 22.70
C LEU A 207 -2.38 -7.80 22.52
N GLY A 208 -1.56 -6.83 22.09
CA GLY A 208 -0.15 -7.04 21.79
C GLY A 208 0.09 -7.91 20.54
N LEU A 209 -0.85 -7.91 19.59
CA LEU A 209 -0.74 -8.60 18.32
C LEU A 209 -0.20 -7.66 17.23
N ASN A 210 0.32 -8.26 16.16
CA ASN A 210 0.66 -7.48 14.97
C ASN A 210 -0.62 -6.83 14.41
N TYR A 211 -0.55 -5.52 14.17
CA TYR A 211 -1.62 -4.72 13.56
C TYR A 211 -1.17 -4.01 12.28
N PHE A 212 0.10 -4.16 11.91
CA PHE A 212 0.64 -3.63 10.66
C PHE A 212 0.16 -4.46 9.47
N SER A 213 -0.15 -3.80 8.38
CA SER A 213 -0.51 -4.47 7.12
C SER A 213 0.70 -5.06 6.41
N ASP A 214 1.91 -4.58 6.71
CA ASP A 214 3.18 -5.15 6.28
C ASP A 214 4.17 -5.22 7.44
N ALA A 215 5.11 -6.17 7.40
CA ALA A 215 6.12 -6.36 8.46
C ALA A 215 7.19 -5.27 8.49
N GLU A 216 7.34 -4.51 7.41
CA GLU A 216 8.32 -3.43 7.27
C GLU A 216 7.74 -2.05 7.62
N HIS A 217 6.49 -1.98 8.12
CA HIS A 217 5.89 -0.72 8.54
C HIS A 217 6.40 -0.28 9.91
N PHE A 218 6.73 1.00 10.02
CA PHE A 218 6.98 1.69 11.30
C PHE A 218 5.69 2.23 11.92
N ILE A 219 4.68 2.52 11.09
CA ILE A 219 3.39 3.09 11.51
C ILE A 219 2.24 2.60 10.63
N GLU A 220 1.04 2.58 11.22
CA GLU A 220 -0.24 2.64 10.50
C GLU A 220 -0.87 3.99 10.88
N HIS A 221 -1.11 4.86 9.91
CA HIS A 221 -1.45 6.25 10.18
C HIS A 221 -2.88 6.42 10.72
N ARG A 222 -3.02 7.24 11.74
CA ARG A 222 -4.28 7.90 12.06
C ARG A 222 -4.37 9.19 11.27
N LEU A 223 -5.59 9.62 10.96
CA LEU A 223 -5.79 10.82 10.14
C LEU A 223 -5.27 12.09 10.83
N ASP A 224 -5.47 12.21 12.14
CA ASP A 224 -4.99 13.33 12.95
C ASP A 224 -3.46 13.36 13.06
N GLU A 225 -2.82 12.21 13.26
CA GLU A 225 -1.36 12.07 13.31
C GLU A 225 -0.72 12.45 11.96
N LEU A 226 -1.27 11.94 10.84
CA LEU A 226 -0.79 12.28 9.51
C LEU A 226 -0.94 13.79 9.22
N ASN A 227 -2.07 14.39 9.56
CA ASN A 227 -2.26 15.84 9.40
C ASN A 227 -1.24 16.65 10.20
N ALA A 228 -0.90 16.24 11.42
CA ALA A 228 0.10 16.90 12.24
C ALA A 228 1.51 16.79 11.62
N GLU A 229 1.91 15.59 11.15
CA GLU A 229 3.19 15.37 10.46
C GLU A 229 3.30 16.20 9.17
N LEU A 230 2.23 16.27 8.38
CA LEU A 230 2.17 17.06 7.14
C LEU A 230 2.31 18.56 7.43
N ALA A 231 1.58 19.06 8.43
CA ALA A 231 1.66 20.48 8.84
C ALA A 231 3.06 20.84 9.33
N GLU A 232 3.69 19.98 10.13
CA GLU A 232 5.07 20.17 10.59
C GLU A 232 6.09 20.14 9.45
N ALA A 233 5.82 19.34 8.40
CA ALA A 233 6.65 19.29 7.21
C ALA A 233 6.47 20.50 6.28
N GLY A 234 5.42 21.33 6.47
CA GLY A 234 5.08 22.45 5.59
C GLY A 234 4.14 22.07 4.45
N LEU A 235 3.29 21.06 4.66
CA LEU A 235 2.26 20.62 3.73
C LEU A 235 0.87 20.88 4.29
N ARG A 236 -0.04 21.31 3.40
CA ARG A 236 -1.46 21.51 3.71
C ARG A 236 -2.32 20.61 2.82
N PRO A 237 -3.13 19.70 3.38
CA PRO A 237 -4.08 18.92 2.60
C PRO A 237 -5.14 19.80 1.94
N MET A 238 -5.30 19.66 0.64
CA MET A 238 -6.38 20.26 -0.16
C MET A 238 -7.55 19.30 -0.33
N VAL A 239 -7.23 18.02 -0.51
CA VAL A 239 -8.19 16.94 -0.64
C VAL A 239 -7.78 15.80 0.27
N THR A 240 -8.73 15.28 1.03
CA THR A 240 -8.54 14.10 1.89
C THR A 240 -9.69 13.14 1.66
N GLN A 241 -9.36 11.87 1.44
CA GLN A 241 -10.32 10.78 1.33
C GLN A 241 -9.88 9.62 2.23
N THR A 242 -10.83 9.04 2.97
CA THR A 242 -10.62 7.82 3.75
C THR A 242 -11.49 6.72 3.15
N LEU A 243 -10.89 5.88 2.33
CA LEU A 243 -11.57 4.86 1.54
C LEU A 243 -10.79 3.55 1.59
N TRP A 244 -11.50 2.44 1.58
CA TRP A 244 -10.91 1.10 1.45
C TRP A 244 -9.84 0.75 2.50
N GLY A 245 -9.92 1.38 3.69
CA GLY A 245 -8.95 1.19 4.75
C GLY A 245 -7.64 1.96 4.56
N GLU A 246 -7.66 3.00 3.73
CA GLU A 246 -6.52 3.84 3.40
C GLU A 246 -6.88 5.32 3.54
N ILE A 247 -5.86 6.17 3.70
CA ILE A 247 -5.96 7.63 3.64
C ILE A 247 -5.29 8.08 2.33
N TRP A 248 -6.03 8.83 1.52
CA TRP A 248 -5.53 9.42 0.29
C TRP A 248 -5.57 10.93 0.39
N MET A 249 -4.46 11.60 0.12
CA MET A 249 -4.34 13.04 0.24
C MET A 249 -3.68 13.66 -0.98
N CYS A 250 -4.20 14.82 -1.39
CA CYS A 250 -3.50 15.76 -2.26
C CYS A 250 -3.16 16.99 -1.43
N CYS A 251 -1.88 17.28 -1.30
CA CYS A 251 -1.36 18.38 -0.49
C CYS A 251 -0.66 19.43 -1.37
N GLU A 252 -0.71 20.69 -0.94
CA GLU A 252 0.13 21.77 -1.45
C GLU A 252 1.17 22.18 -0.41
N CYS A 253 2.26 22.79 -0.85
CA CYS A 253 3.23 23.40 0.06
C CYS A 253 2.60 24.63 0.71
N THR A 254 2.75 24.75 2.03
CA THR A 254 2.46 26.04 2.68
C THR A 254 3.56 27.01 2.27
N GLU A 255 3.18 28.20 1.78
CA GLU A 255 4.15 29.26 1.57
C GLU A 255 4.88 29.49 2.90
N SER A 256 6.21 29.37 2.89
CA SER A 256 6.99 29.87 4.01
C SER A 256 6.76 31.36 4.04
N ASP A 257 5.98 31.86 5.01
CA ASP A 257 5.90 33.27 5.29
C ASP A 257 7.34 33.78 5.36
N GLY A 258 7.74 34.51 4.30
CA GLY A 258 9.08 35.06 4.16
C GLY A 258 9.32 36.03 5.30
N GLN A 259 10.15 35.61 6.26
CA GLN A 259 10.84 36.52 7.16
C GLN A 259 12.21 36.88 6.60
#